data_cde6f18b3b44c686004ce38261c3a2c6
#
_entry.id   cde6f18b3b44c686004ce38261c3a2c6
#
_cell.length_a   1.000
_cell.length_b   1.000
_cell.length_c   1.000
_cell.angle_alpha   90.00
_cell.angle_beta   90.00
_cell.angle_gamma   90.00
#
_symmetry.space_group_name_H-M   'P 1'
#
loop_
_entity.id
_entity.type
_entity.pdbx_description
1 polymer ?
#
loop_
_entity_poly.entity_id
_entity_poly.type
_entity_poly.pdbx_seq_one_letter_code
_entity_poly.pdbx_strand_id
1 'polypeptide(L)'
;MAKNKSKKFDKLIRDKIPEIIEANGSKAVIEVLDDESYHKYLNAKLEEELKEYKESCNIEELADLVEVVYALLDYKNISLKQFEAMRISKAIERGAFKKRLLLKEVVVCEKD
;
A
#
# COMPACT_ATOMS: atom_id res chain seq x y z
N MET A 1 21.75 26.63 25.15
CA MET A 1 21.41 25.20 24.99
C MET A 1 20.44 25.00 23.83
N ALA A 2 20.76 24.11 22.94
CA ALA A 2 19.86 23.74 21.85
C ALA A 2 18.65 23.00 22.40
N LYS A 3 17.45 23.42 21.99
CA LYS A 3 16.22 22.69 22.33
C LYS A 3 15.99 21.59 21.31
N ASN A 4 15.80 20.38 21.79
CA ASN A 4 15.41 19.28 20.92
C ASN A 4 13.96 19.47 20.48
N LYS A 5 13.73 19.37 19.17
CA LYS A 5 12.38 19.41 18.61
C LYS A 5 12.02 18.01 18.18
N SER A 6 10.80 17.59 18.46
CA SER A 6 10.29 16.30 18.01
C SER A 6 9.03 16.49 17.16
N LYS A 7 8.88 15.64 16.18
CA LYS A 7 7.71 15.57 15.33
C LYS A 7 7.15 14.16 15.39
N LYS A 8 5.87 14.04 15.67
CA LYS A 8 5.19 12.75 15.76
C LYS A 8 4.67 12.32 14.40
N PHE A 9 4.85 11.06 14.07
CA PHE A 9 4.41 10.48 12.80
C PHE A 9 3.41 9.34 13.01
N ASP A 10 3.71 8.43 13.94
CA ASP A 10 2.88 7.24 14.25
C ASP A 10 2.40 6.53 12.99
N LYS A 11 3.34 6.21 12.10
CA LYS A 11 3.06 5.50 10.86
C LYS A 11 4.11 4.44 10.60
N LEU A 12 3.71 3.41 9.86
CA LEU A 12 4.63 2.37 9.44
C LEU A 12 5.63 2.94 8.46
N ILE A 13 6.90 2.56 8.61
CA ILE A 13 8.01 3.03 7.76
C ILE A 13 8.76 1.84 7.18
N ARG A 14 9.50 2.08 6.10
CA ARG A 14 10.38 1.08 5.49
C ARG A 14 11.53 0.75 6.42
N ASP A 15 12.06 -0.45 6.31
CA ASP A 15 13.05 -1.02 7.25
C ASP A 15 14.32 -0.20 7.41
N LYS A 16 14.75 0.49 6.37
CA LYS A 16 16.01 1.28 6.40
C LYS A 16 15.83 2.74 6.81
N ILE A 17 14.60 3.17 7.03
CA ILE A 17 14.34 4.56 7.36
C ILE A 17 15.01 4.98 8.68
N PRO A 18 15.01 4.18 9.76
CA PRO A 18 15.72 4.57 10.98
C PRO A 18 17.21 4.85 10.74
N GLU A 19 17.88 4.03 9.94
CA GLU A 19 19.28 4.24 9.59
C GLU A 19 19.50 5.54 8.83
N ILE A 20 18.61 5.84 7.89
CA ILE A 20 18.66 7.06 7.07
C ILE A 20 18.49 8.30 7.94
N ILE A 21 17.53 8.27 8.87
CA ILE A 21 17.28 9.37 9.79
C ILE A 21 18.52 9.63 10.66
N GLU A 22 19.10 8.57 11.20
CA GLU A 22 20.26 8.68 12.09
C GLU A 22 21.51 9.11 11.34
N ALA A 23 21.68 8.68 10.09
CA ALA A 23 22.76 9.14 9.24
C ALA A 23 22.71 10.64 8.97
N ASN A 24 21.52 11.24 9.05
CA ASN A 24 21.31 12.69 8.88
C ASN A 24 21.43 13.47 10.21
N GLY A 25 21.85 12.82 11.29
CA GLY A 25 22.08 13.47 12.58
C GLY A 25 20.86 13.56 13.48
N SER A 26 19.73 13.03 13.06
CA SER A 26 18.51 12.97 13.88
C SER A 26 18.42 11.63 14.58
N LYS A 27 17.49 11.52 15.52
CA LYS A 27 17.24 10.26 16.24
C LYS A 27 15.87 9.73 15.86
N ALA A 28 15.81 8.47 15.48
CA ALA A 28 14.56 7.77 15.22
C ALA A 28 14.09 7.07 16.47
N VAL A 29 12.86 7.36 16.92
CA VAL A 29 12.22 6.64 18.02
C VAL A 29 11.24 5.68 17.36
N ILE A 30 11.51 4.37 17.47
CA ILE A 30 10.77 3.33 16.78
C ILE A 30 10.17 2.33 17.75
N GLU A 31 9.18 1.61 17.28
CA GLU A 31 8.55 0.49 17.97
C GLU A 31 8.39 -0.64 16.97
N VAL A 32 8.69 -1.86 17.39
CA VAL A 32 8.43 -3.06 16.57
C VAL A 32 7.03 -3.56 16.94
N LEU A 33 6.14 -3.56 15.95
CA LEU A 33 4.73 -3.86 16.17
C LEU A 33 4.48 -5.37 16.30
N ASP A 34 3.44 -5.72 17.10
CA ASP A 34 2.91 -7.07 17.13
C ASP A 34 2.06 -7.32 15.86
N ASP A 35 1.61 -8.56 15.66
CA ASP A 35 0.88 -8.96 14.46
C ASP A 35 -0.38 -8.14 14.22
N GLU A 36 -1.18 -7.94 15.25
CA GLU A 36 -2.45 -7.21 15.14
C GLU A 36 -2.21 -5.75 14.80
N SER A 37 -1.29 -5.10 15.50
CA SER A 37 -0.94 -3.70 15.23
C SER A 37 -0.28 -3.55 13.86
N TYR A 38 0.57 -4.49 13.49
CA TYR A 38 1.22 -4.47 12.18
C TYR A 38 0.19 -4.50 11.05
N HIS A 39 -0.80 -5.39 11.13
CA HIS A 39 -1.87 -5.45 10.13
C HIS A 39 -2.64 -4.13 10.04
N LYS A 40 -2.97 -3.55 11.18
CA LYS A 40 -3.66 -2.25 11.24
C LYS A 40 -2.85 -1.16 10.55
N TYR A 41 -1.56 -1.08 10.85
CA TYR A 41 -0.70 -0.04 10.28
C TYR A 41 -0.36 -0.29 8.80
N LEU A 42 -0.34 -1.56 8.35
CA LEU A 42 -0.21 -1.88 6.93
C LEU A 42 -1.41 -1.36 6.15
N ASN A 43 -2.63 -1.56 6.66
CA ASN A 43 -3.84 -1.04 6.01
C ASN A 43 -3.83 0.49 5.97
N ALA A 44 -3.43 1.13 7.06
CA ALA A 44 -3.30 2.58 7.10
C ALA A 44 -2.24 3.09 6.11
N LYS A 45 -1.14 2.35 5.97
CA LYS A 45 -0.08 2.68 5.01
C LYS A 45 -0.57 2.57 3.57
N LEU A 46 -1.38 1.56 3.30
CA LEU A 46 -1.99 1.39 1.97
C LEU A 46 -2.83 2.60 1.59
N GLU A 47 -3.65 3.10 2.52
CA GLU A 47 -4.47 4.30 2.32
C GLU A 47 -3.60 5.54 2.11
N GLU A 48 -2.52 5.67 2.88
CA GLU A 48 -1.58 6.78 2.76
C GLU A 48 -0.94 6.82 1.36
N GLU A 49 -0.43 5.69 0.89
CA GLU A 49 0.22 5.62 -0.43
C GLU A 49 -0.78 5.84 -1.56
N LEU A 50 -2.01 5.35 -1.42
CA LEU A 50 -3.07 5.62 -2.38
C LEU A 50 -3.37 7.12 -2.47
N LYS A 51 -3.48 7.79 -1.33
CA LYS A 51 -3.72 9.22 -1.26
C LYS A 51 -2.59 10.00 -1.93
N GLU A 52 -1.35 9.65 -1.62
CA GLU A 52 -0.17 10.31 -2.21
C GLU A 52 -0.15 10.15 -3.73
N TYR A 53 -0.48 8.96 -4.24
CA TYR A 53 -0.58 8.74 -5.68
C TYR A 53 -1.66 9.63 -6.30
N LYS A 54 -2.84 9.71 -5.68
CA LYS A 54 -3.95 10.52 -6.20
C LYS A 54 -3.62 12.01 -6.24
N GLU A 55 -2.79 12.48 -5.31
CA GLU A 55 -2.38 13.88 -5.25
C GLU A 55 -1.27 14.21 -6.26
N SER A 56 -0.28 13.34 -6.40
CA SER A 56 0.91 13.59 -7.24
C SER A 56 0.82 12.98 -8.64
N CYS A 57 0.12 11.85 -8.78
CA CYS A 57 0.08 11.02 -9.97
C CYS A 57 1.47 10.54 -10.43
N ASN A 58 2.45 10.52 -9.52
CA ASN A 58 3.81 10.07 -9.80
C ASN A 58 3.89 8.55 -9.80
N ILE A 59 4.66 8.02 -10.77
CA ILE A 59 4.85 6.57 -10.89
C ILE A 59 5.51 5.97 -9.62
N GLU A 60 6.37 6.74 -8.96
CA GLU A 60 7.04 6.30 -7.72
C GLU A 60 6.04 5.96 -6.61
N GLU A 61 4.93 6.69 -6.54
CA GLU A 61 3.88 6.42 -5.55
C GLU A 61 3.18 5.09 -5.82
N LEU A 62 3.10 4.68 -7.09
CA LEU A 62 2.59 3.35 -7.42
C LEU A 62 3.54 2.25 -6.95
N ALA A 63 4.85 2.48 -7.05
CA ALA A 63 5.85 1.55 -6.54
C ALA A 63 5.73 1.42 -5.01
N ASP A 64 5.52 2.54 -4.31
CA ASP A 64 5.31 2.55 -2.87
C ASP A 64 4.03 1.79 -2.49
N LEU A 65 2.95 1.98 -3.25
CA LEU A 65 1.70 1.27 -3.05
C LEU A 65 1.89 -0.24 -3.19
N VAL A 66 2.59 -0.66 -4.25
CA VAL A 66 2.86 -2.08 -4.52
C VAL A 66 3.72 -2.70 -3.42
N GLU A 67 4.68 -1.95 -2.87
CA GLU A 67 5.51 -2.44 -1.76
C GLU A 67 4.65 -2.76 -0.53
N VAL A 68 3.66 -1.95 -0.24
CA VAL A 68 2.71 -2.21 0.85
C VAL A 68 1.86 -3.46 0.54
N VAL A 69 1.43 -3.61 -0.72
CA VAL A 69 0.70 -4.82 -1.15
C VAL A 69 1.53 -6.07 -0.90
N TYR A 70 2.82 -6.03 -1.24
CA TYR A 70 3.73 -7.16 -1.01
C TYR A 70 3.87 -7.47 0.48
N ALA A 71 3.95 -6.45 1.32
CA ALA A 71 4.02 -6.64 2.77
C ALA A 71 2.73 -7.28 3.31
N LEU A 72 1.57 -6.90 2.78
CA LEU A 72 0.29 -7.51 3.13
C LEU A 72 0.23 -8.97 2.73
N LEU A 73 0.73 -9.31 1.54
CA LEU A 73 0.79 -10.70 1.08
C LEU A 73 1.67 -11.54 2.00
N ASP A 74 2.82 -11.01 2.36
CA ASP A 74 3.76 -11.66 3.27
C ASP A 74 3.11 -11.89 4.63
N TYR A 75 2.45 -10.88 5.17
CA TYR A 75 1.71 -10.97 6.43
C TYR A 75 0.65 -12.09 6.38
N LYS A 76 -0.03 -12.25 5.25
CA LYS A 76 -1.08 -13.25 5.05
C LYS A 76 -0.53 -14.61 4.61
N ASN A 77 0.78 -14.77 4.52
CA ASN A 77 1.46 -15.99 4.05
C ASN A 77 1.05 -16.41 2.64
N ILE A 78 0.85 -15.42 1.77
CA ILE A 78 0.55 -15.65 0.36
C ILE A 78 1.80 -15.32 -0.45
N SER A 79 2.28 -16.28 -1.24
CA SER A 79 3.44 -16.03 -2.09
C SER A 79 3.10 -15.12 -3.26
N LEU A 80 4.09 -14.41 -3.77
CA LEU A 80 3.90 -13.58 -4.95
C LEU A 80 3.40 -14.39 -6.14
N LYS A 81 3.89 -15.62 -6.28
CA LYS A 81 3.47 -16.54 -7.34
C LYS A 81 1.97 -16.87 -7.25
N GLN A 82 1.48 -17.17 -6.04
CA GLN A 82 0.06 -17.42 -5.80
C GLN A 82 -0.78 -16.18 -6.12
N PHE A 83 -0.32 -15.03 -5.68
CA PHE A 83 -1.02 -13.77 -5.91
C PHE A 83 -1.09 -13.43 -7.40
N GLU A 84 0.02 -13.56 -8.12
CA GLU A 84 0.06 -13.34 -9.56
C GLU A 84 -0.86 -14.29 -10.33
N ALA A 85 -0.92 -15.54 -9.92
CA ALA A 85 -1.85 -16.51 -10.52
C ALA A 85 -3.30 -16.06 -10.36
N MET A 86 -3.67 -15.56 -9.19
CA MET A 86 -5.02 -15.01 -8.93
C MET A 86 -5.30 -13.79 -9.79
N ARG A 87 -4.34 -12.87 -9.87
CA ARG A 87 -4.47 -11.64 -10.66
C ARG A 87 -4.67 -11.96 -12.14
N ILE A 88 -3.84 -12.85 -12.67
CA ILE A 88 -3.89 -13.27 -14.07
C ILE A 88 -5.22 -13.99 -14.36
N SER A 89 -5.65 -14.87 -13.47
CA SER A 89 -6.93 -15.59 -13.62
C SER A 89 -8.10 -14.62 -13.71
N LYS A 90 -8.14 -13.59 -12.86
CA LYS A 90 -9.18 -12.56 -12.92
C LYS A 90 -9.11 -11.76 -14.22
N ALA A 91 -7.90 -11.45 -14.69
CA ALA A 91 -7.73 -10.72 -15.94
C ALA A 91 -8.20 -11.54 -17.16
N ILE A 92 -7.99 -12.84 -17.13
CA ILE A 92 -8.48 -13.74 -18.18
C ILE A 92 -10.02 -13.83 -18.16
N GLU A 93 -10.58 -13.99 -16.97
CA GLU A 93 -12.04 -14.14 -16.79
C GLU A 93 -12.80 -12.83 -17.06
N ARG A 94 -12.31 -11.71 -16.55
CA ARG A 94 -13.05 -10.44 -16.55
C ARG A 94 -12.43 -9.37 -17.44
N GLY A 95 -11.23 -9.59 -17.93
CA GLY A 95 -10.46 -8.60 -18.67
C GLY A 95 -9.69 -7.65 -17.76
N ALA A 96 -8.86 -6.84 -18.38
CA ALA A 96 -8.17 -5.73 -17.72
C ALA A 96 -8.98 -4.44 -17.98
N PHE A 97 -8.32 -3.28 -18.03
CA PHE A 97 -9.00 -2.00 -18.17
C PHE A 97 -8.71 -1.28 -19.48
N LYS A 98 -8.17 -1.98 -20.47
CA LYS A 98 -7.68 -1.37 -21.70
C LYS A 98 -8.78 -0.79 -22.59
N LYS A 99 -9.99 -1.29 -22.49
CA LYS A 99 -11.13 -0.79 -23.31
C LYS A 99 -11.75 0.49 -22.76
N ARG A 100 -11.33 0.95 -21.57
CA ARG A 100 -11.80 2.21 -20.97
C ARG A 100 -13.32 2.28 -20.76
N LEU A 101 -13.93 1.16 -20.37
CA LEU A 101 -15.38 1.06 -20.25
C LEU A 101 -15.88 1.63 -18.92
N LEU A 102 -16.80 2.59 -19.01
CA LEU A 102 -17.51 3.11 -17.85
C LEU A 102 -18.90 2.50 -17.83
N LEU A 103 -19.21 1.73 -16.78
CA LEU A 103 -20.56 1.16 -16.62
C LEU A 103 -21.49 2.26 -16.10
N LYS A 104 -22.45 2.67 -16.91
CA LYS A 104 -23.41 3.71 -16.53
C LYS A 104 -24.66 3.15 -15.87
N GLU A 105 -25.17 2.04 -16.38
CA GLU A 105 -26.31 1.37 -15.78
C GLU A 105 -26.40 -0.08 -16.29
N VAL A 106 -27.15 -0.87 -15.54
CA VAL A 106 -27.48 -2.23 -15.94
C VAL A 106 -28.99 -2.31 -16.13
N VAL A 107 -29.40 -2.71 -17.32
CA VAL A 107 -30.82 -2.88 -17.64
C VAL A 107 -31.11 -4.38 -17.60
N VAL A 108 -32.05 -4.77 -16.77
CA VAL A 108 -32.49 -6.17 -16.68
C VAL A 108 -33.62 -6.35 -17.69
N CYS A 109 -33.39 -7.25 -18.65
CA CYS A 109 -34.43 -7.58 -19.64
C CYS A 109 -35.32 -8.71 -19.12
N GLU A 110 -36.61 -8.44 -19.03
CA GLU A 110 -37.58 -9.47 -18.68
C GLU A 110 -37.79 -10.38 -19.89
N LYS A 111 -37.80 -11.69 -19.63
CA LYS A 111 -38.16 -12.67 -20.66
C LYS A 111 -39.65 -12.95 -20.58
N ASP A 112 -40.31 -12.79 -21.69
CA ASP A 112 -41.74 -13.19 -21.81
C ASP A 112 -41.91 -14.68 -21.81
#